data_49b31a20aec2b27adcdfa12db35a9e27
#
_entry.id   49b31a20aec2b27adcdfa12db35a9e27
#
_cell.length_a   1.000
_cell.length_b   1.000
_cell.length_c   1.000
_cell.angle_alpha   90.00
_cell.angle_beta   90.00
_cell.angle_gamma   90.00
#
_symmetry.space_group_name_H-M   'P 1'
#
loop_
_entity.id
_entity.type
_entity.pdbx_description
1 polymer ?
#
loop_
_entity_poly.entity_id
_entity_poly.type
_entity_poly.pdbx_seq_one_letter_code
_entity_poly.pdbx_strand_id
1 'polypeptide(L)'
;NGYDFGEFGIGCDDGLEDILKTPALKDPFTDGRNIDLTTIRTQHKTIKLSLWMMAKSVGEFLNNYHAFFTQLSGTGTQSLYINTLGATTQVYYSDCPSYTVEIWQETDIMVRFTISLVIPVVTWVDTGGVTRYRVLQDKELGLLADEQGRIIVFN
;
A
#
# COMPACT_ATOMS: atom_id res chain seq x y z
N ASN A 1 16.01 -7.91 4.11
CA ASN A 1 15.94 -8.50 2.78
C ASN A 1 14.49 -8.39 2.32
N GLY A 2 14.25 -7.60 1.26
CA GLY A 2 12.93 -7.51 0.62
C GLY A 2 12.78 -8.60 -0.45
N TYR A 3 11.54 -8.90 -0.81
CA TYR A 3 11.20 -9.77 -1.93
C TYR A 3 10.67 -8.91 -3.07
N ASP A 4 11.09 -9.20 -4.30
CA ASP A 4 10.53 -8.60 -5.49
C ASP A 4 9.34 -9.46 -5.96
N PHE A 5 8.23 -8.84 -6.32
CA PHE A 5 7.07 -9.55 -6.88
C PHE A 5 7.46 -10.33 -8.15
N GLY A 6 8.41 -9.80 -8.93
CA GLY A 6 8.96 -10.46 -10.11
C GLY A 6 9.63 -11.81 -9.79
N GLU A 7 10.20 -12.00 -8.60
CA GLU A 7 10.79 -13.28 -8.18
C GLU A 7 9.73 -14.41 -8.08
N PHE A 8 8.46 -14.04 -7.87
CA PHE A 8 7.33 -14.97 -7.85
C PHE A 8 6.62 -15.06 -9.22
N GLY A 9 7.16 -14.44 -10.26
CA GLY A 9 6.49 -14.35 -11.57
C GLY A 9 5.25 -13.45 -11.56
N ILE A 10 5.19 -12.47 -10.65
CA ILE A 10 4.06 -11.57 -10.47
C ILE A 10 4.36 -10.20 -11.09
N GLY A 11 3.39 -9.70 -11.87
CA GLY A 11 3.36 -8.32 -12.31
C GLY A 11 2.10 -7.60 -11.80
N CYS A 12 2.16 -6.28 -11.81
CA CYS A 12 1.04 -5.43 -11.42
C CYS A 12 0.48 -4.72 -12.64
N ASP A 13 -0.82 -4.91 -12.91
CA ASP A 13 -1.52 -4.26 -14.03
C ASP A 13 -2.05 -2.89 -13.63
N ASP A 14 -2.59 -2.77 -12.40
CA ASP A 14 -3.36 -1.58 -11.99
C ASP A 14 -3.38 -1.41 -10.47
N GLY A 15 -3.73 -0.21 -10.00
CA GLY A 15 -3.95 0.11 -8.59
C GLY A 15 -2.78 0.80 -7.91
N LEU A 16 -1.63 0.96 -8.56
CA LEU A 16 -0.48 1.67 -7.97
C LEU A 16 -0.77 3.15 -7.73
N GLU A 17 -1.57 3.78 -8.59
CA GLU A 17 -1.99 5.17 -8.42
C GLU A 17 -2.91 5.36 -7.20
N ASP A 18 -3.63 4.34 -6.77
CA ASP A 18 -4.44 4.39 -5.57
C ASP A 18 -3.59 4.64 -4.32
N ILE A 19 -2.32 4.28 -4.36
CA ILE A 19 -1.37 4.53 -3.28
C ILE A 19 -1.17 6.04 -3.06
N LEU A 20 -1.18 6.83 -4.14
CA LEU A 20 -1.00 8.28 -4.10
C LEU A 20 -2.26 9.05 -3.66
N LYS A 21 -3.44 8.43 -3.71
CA LYS A 21 -4.67 9.10 -3.29
C LYS A 21 -4.63 9.45 -1.81
N THR A 22 -5.04 10.65 -1.47
CA THR A 22 -5.13 11.10 -0.08
C THR A 22 -6.12 10.24 0.72
N PRO A 23 -5.79 9.78 1.92
CA PRO A 23 -6.74 9.06 2.77
C PRO A 23 -7.92 9.94 3.13
N ALA A 24 -9.10 9.33 3.23
CA ALA A 24 -10.29 10.02 3.69
C ALA A 24 -10.14 10.43 5.16
N LEU A 25 -10.71 11.55 5.52
CA LEU A 25 -10.86 11.94 6.92
C LEU A 25 -11.91 11.04 7.57
N LYS A 26 -11.66 10.63 8.80
CA LYS A 26 -12.69 9.98 9.59
C LYS A 26 -13.76 11.00 9.92
N ASP A 27 -15.05 10.62 9.75
CA ASP A 27 -16.17 11.49 10.01
C ASP A 27 -16.00 12.21 11.37
N PRO A 28 -15.93 13.54 11.36
CA PRO A 28 -15.75 14.34 12.56
C PRO A 28 -17.02 14.46 13.41
N PHE A 29 -18.14 13.82 13.00
CA PHE A 29 -19.41 13.92 13.73
C PHE A 29 -19.37 13.15 15.05
N THR A 30 -19.25 13.88 16.13
CA THR A 30 -19.67 13.44 17.46
C THR A 30 -21.11 13.93 17.69
N ASP A 31 -22.04 13.02 17.95
CA ASP A 31 -23.44 13.29 18.32
C ASP A 31 -24.36 13.96 17.28
N GLY A 32 -24.04 13.88 15.98
CA GLY A 32 -24.96 14.31 14.92
C GLY A 32 -25.27 15.80 14.83
N ARG A 33 -24.67 16.66 15.66
CA ARG A 33 -24.94 18.09 15.71
C ARG A 33 -23.72 19.00 15.63
N ASN A 34 -22.55 18.58 16.05
CA ASN A 34 -21.35 19.41 16.03
C ASN A 34 -20.20 18.69 15.33
N ILE A 35 -19.56 19.40 14.39
CA ILE A 35 -18.33 18.96 13.75
C ILE A 35 -17.19 19.26 14.70
N ASP A 36 -16.55 18.26 15.25
CA ASP A 36 -15.31 18.41 16.03
C ASP A 36 -14.12 18.40 15.09
N LEU A 37 -13.61 19.59 14.75
CA LEU A 37 -12.41 19.75 13.95
C LEU A 37 -11.13 19.75 14.80
N THR A 38 -11.23 19.60 16.12
CA THR A 38 -10.07 19.62 17.01
C THR A 38 -9.28 18.31 16.98
N THR A 39 -9.91 17.21 16.54
CA THR A 39 -9.29 15.89 16.46
C THR A 39 -9.47 15.30 15.06
N ILE A 40 -8.75 15.83 14.07
CA ILE A 40 -8.75 15.27 12.73
C ILE A 40 -8.05 13.90 12.77
N ARG A 41 -8.80 12.84 12.55
CA ARG A 41 -8.27 11.48 12.41
C ARG A 41 -8.38 11.08 10.94
N THR A 42 -7.25 10.71 10.34
CA THR A 42 -7.28 10.06 9.04
C THR A 42 -7.71 8.61 9.19
N GLN A 43 -8.55 8.14 8.27
CA GLN A 43 -8.87 6.72 8.18
C GLN A 43 -7.65 5.97 7.63
N HIS A 44 -7.53 4.69 8.01
CA HIS A 44 -6.64 3.80 7.29
C HIS A 44 -7.09 3.74 5.83
N LYS A 45 -6.14 3.63 4.93
CA LYS A 45 -6.40 3.60 3.50
C LYS A 45 -6.29 2.17 3.00
N THR A 46 -7.31 1.69 2.31
CA THR A 46 -7.26 0.42 1.59
C THR A 46 -6.95 0.69 0.13
N ILE A 47 -5.95 0.02 -0.39
CA ILE A 47 -5.59 0.01 -1.80
C ILE A 47 -5.86 -1.38 -2.38
N LYS A 48 -6.22 -1.44 -3.65
CA LYS A 48 -6.43 -2.69 -4.38
C LYS A 48 -5.43 -2.75 -5.52
N LEU A 49 -4.60 -3.78 -5.54
CA LEU A 49 -3.66 -4.03 -6.61
C LEU A 49 -4.15 -5.18 -7.47
N SER A 50 -4.33 -4.92 -8.76
CA SER A 50 -4.61 -5.94 -9.76
C SER A 50 -3.31 -6.55 -10.24
N LEU A 51 -3.14 -7.83 -9.94
CA LEU A 51 -1.92 -8.58 -10.17
C LEU A 51 -2.17 -9.72 -11.15
N TRP A 52 -1.14 -10.10 -11.86
CA TRP A 52 -1.08 -11.36 -12.59
C TRP A 52 0.14 -12.17 -12.13
N MET A 53 0.02 -13.48 -12.21
CA MET A 53 1.12 -14.41 -11.96
C MET A 53 1.24 -15.37 -13.12
N MET A 54 2.45 -15.56 -13.61
CA MET A 54 2.78 -16.53 -14.65
C MET A 54 3.76 -17.56 -14.12
N ALA A 55 3.56 -18.82 -14.57
CA ALA A 55 4.46 -19.92 -14.27
C ALA A 55 4.48 -20.93 -15.42
N LYS A 56 5.57 -21.67 -15.56
CA LYS A 56 5.75 -22.68 -16.61
C LYS A 56 5.36 -24.10 -16.21
N SER A 57 4.89 -24.28 -14.99
CA SER A 57 4.36 -25.55 -14.51
C SER A 57 3.44 -25.33 -13.31
N VAL A 58 2.56 -26.32 -13.06
CA VAL A 58 1.67 -26.30 -11.88
C VAL A 58 2.47 -26.29 -10.58
N GLY A 59 3.58 -27.05 -10.53
CA GLY A 59 4.44 -27.09 -9.34
C GLY A 59 5.09 -25.73 -9.05
N GLU A 60 5.62 -25.06 -10.08
CA GLU A 60 6.19 -23.71 -9.96
C GLU A 60 5.11 -22.71 -9.51
N PHE A 61 3.94 -22.74 -10.15
CA PHE A 61 2.83 -21.86 -9.78
C PHE A 61 2.45 -22.02 -8.30
N LEU A 62 2.22 -23.24 -7.85
CA LEU A 62 1.82 -23.48 -6.46
C LEU A 62 2.90 -23.04 -5.47
N ASN A 63 4.17 -23.30 -5.76
CA ASN A 63 5.28 -22.87 -4.91
C ASN A 63 5.34 -21.34 -4.82
N ASN A 64 5.29 -20.64 -5.96
CA ASN A 64 5.34 -19.18 -6.01
C ASN A 64 4.11 -18.55 -5.33
N TYR A 65 2.92 -19.10 -5.60
CA TYR A 65 1.67 -18.62 -5.00
C TYR A 65 1.69 -18.76 -3.47
N HIS A 66 2.05 -19.92 -2.96
CA HIS A 66 2.15 -20.15 -1.52
C HIS A 66 3.24 -19.27 -0.87
N ALA A 67 4.40 -19.16 -1.49
CA ALA A 67 5.49 -18.33 -0.97
C ALA A 67 5.08 -16.87 -0.92
N PHE A 68 4.45 -16.34 -1.98
CA PHE A 68 3.96 -14.97 -2.04
C PHE A 68 2.94 -14.67 -0.94
N PHE A 69 1.88 -15.48 -0.83
CA PHE A 69 0.86 -15.25 0.19
C PHE A 69 1.36 -15.50 1.62
N THR A 70 2.32 -16.38 1.81
CA THR A 70 2.99 -16.56 3.11
C THR A 70 3.72 -15.28 3.52
N GLN A 71 4.41 -14.62 2.58
CA GLN A 71 5.07 -13.33 2.85
C GLN A 71 4.04 -12.24 3.17
N LEU A 72 2.99 -12.12 2.35
CA LEU A 72 1.95 -11.10 2.56
C LEU A 72 1.19 -11.27 3.87
N SER A 73 0.96 -12.51 4.29
CA SER A 73 0.20 -12.84 5.51
C SER A 73 1.04 -12.78 6.78
N GLY A 74 2.28 -12.32 6.70
CA GLY A 74 3.15 -12.13 7.85
C GLY A 74 2.52 -11.22 8.93
N THR A 75 2.87 -11.47 10.19
CA THR A 75 2.36 -10.67 11.32
C THR A 75 2.88 -9.24 11.27
N GLY A 76 2.00 -8.27 11.53
CA GLY A 76 2.35 -6.85 11.56
C GLY A 76 2.30 -6.18 10.18
N THR A 77 2.88 -5.00 10.10
CA THR A 77 3.01 -4.27 8.84
C THR A 77 4.27 -4.66 8.11
N GLN A 78 4.21 -4.63 6.79
CA GLN A 78 5.32 -4.87 5.88
C GLN A 78 5.65 -3.62 5.08
N SER A 79 6.90 -3.44 4.72
CA SER A 79 7.33 -2.33 3.88
C SER A 79 7.10 -2.68 2.41
N LEU A 80 6.21 -1.97 1.75
CA LEU A 80 6.00 -2.05 0.31
C LEU A 80 6.81 -0.94 -0.37
N TYR A 81 7.82 -1.33 -1.15
CA TYR A 81 8.58 -0.42 -2.00
C TYR A 81 7.99 -0.40 -3.40
N ILE A 82 7.75 0.79 -3.94
CA ILE A 82 7.19 1.00 -5.27
C ILE A 82 8.26 1.64 -6.13
N ASN A 83 8.84 0.84 -7.01
CA ASN A 83 9.98 1.23 -7.83
C ASN A 83 9.68 2.46 -8.71
N THR A 84 8.51 2.50 -9.35
CA THR A 84 8.10 3.62 -10.22
C THR A 84 7.94 4.94 -9.50
N LEU A 85 7.67 4.91 -8.20
CA LEU A 85 7.50 6.10 -7.36
C LEU A 85 8.74 6.41 -6.53
N GLY A 86 9.70 5.48 -6.44
CA GLY A 86 10.84 5.60 -5.53
C GLY A 86 10.43 5.72 -4.05
N ALA A 87 9.26 5.20 -3.69
CA ALA A 87 8.66 5.43 -2.38
C ALA A 87 8.38 4.11 -1.65
N THR A 88 8.51 4.15 -0.31
CA THR A 88 8.18 3.03 0.57
C THR A 88 7.00 3.39 1.45
N THR A 89 6.04 2.48 1.59
CA THR A 89 4.92 2.62 2.51
C THR A 89 4.76 1.36 3.37
N GLN A 90 4.17 1.52 4.55
CA GLN A 90 3.84 0.39 5.42
C GLN A 90 2.45 -0.11 5.08
N VAL A 91 2.33 -1.40 4.85
CA VAL A 91 1.06 -2.05 4.50
C VAL A 91 0.86 -3.33 5.30
N TYR A 92 -0.37 -3.79 5.39
CA TYR A 92 -0.67 -5.17 5.73
C TYR A 92 -1.71 -5.74 4.76
N TYR A 93 -1.59 -7.03 4.50
CA TYR A 93 -2.54 -7.76 3.65
C TYR A 93 -3.88 -7.92 4.36
N SER A 94 -4.95 -7.64 3.66
CA SER A 94 -6.31 -7.74 4.18
C SER A 94 -7.10 -8.87 3.52
N ASP A 95 -7.09 -8.92 2.18
CA ASP A 95 -7.97 -9.83 1.44
C ASP A 95 -7.48 -10.02 -0.02
N CYS A 96 -7.97 -11.09 -0.64
CA CYS A 96 -7.88 -11.35 -2.08
C CYS A 96 -9.29 -11.44 -2.69
N PRO A 97 -9.92 -10.30 -3.00
CA PRO A 97 -11.34 -10.24 -3.38
C PRO A 97 -11.65 -10.84 -4.76
N SER A 98 -10.67 -11.03 -5.61
CA SER A 98 -10.88 -11.66 -6.92
C SER A 98 -9.73 -12.56 -7.32
N TYR A 99 -10.08 -13.63 -8.02
CA TYR A 99 -9.14 -14.59 -8.58
C TYR A 99 -9.73 -15.17 -9.86
N THR A 100 -8.98 -15.13 -10.96
CA THR A 100 -9.38 -15.63 -12.26
C THR A 100 -8.24 -16.41 -12.89
N VAL A 101 -8.55 -17.60 -13.38
CA VAL A 101 -7.62 -18.40 -14.17
C VAL A 101 -7.78 -18.01 -15.63
N GLU A 102 -6.73 -17.44 -16.22
CA GLU A 102 -6.70 -17.04 -17.64
C GLU A 102 -6.20 -18.20 -18.52
N ILE A 103 -5.10 -18.81 -18.12
CA ILE A 103 -4.48 -19.93 -18.81
C ILE A 103 -4.15 -21.01 -17.78
N TRP A 104 -4.52 -22.24 -18.07
CA TRP A 104 -4.16 -23.40 -17.26
C TRP A 104 -3.79 -24.56 -18.16
N GLN A 105 -2.53 -24.59 -18.55
CA GLN A 105 -1.95 -25.63 -19.39
C GLN A 105 -0.75 -26.24 -18.67
N GLU A 106 -0.28 -27.38 -19.16
CA GLU A 106 0.82 -28.12 -18.52
C GLU A 106 2.11 -27.30 -18.41
N THR A 107 2.36 -26.44 -19.40
CA THR A 107 3.58 -25.63 -19.55
C THR A 107 3.39 -24.13 -19.42
N ASP A 108 2.14 -23.67 -19.36
CA ASP A 108 1.82 -22.25 -19.27
C ASP A 108 0.62 -22.03 -18.36
N ILE A 109 0.85 -21.38 -17.25
CA ILE A 109 -0.17 -21.03 -16.29
C ILE A 109 -0.17 -19.52 -16.14
N MET A 110 -1.33 -18.92 -16.27
CA MET A 110 -1.54 -17.49 -15.99
C MET A 110 -2.81 -17.31 -15.18
N VAL A 111 -2.67 -16.62 -14.08
CA VAL A 111 -3.80 -16.23 -13.23
C VAL A 111 -3.78 -14.74 -12.99
N ARG A 112 -4.95 -14.16 -12.84
CA ARG A 112 -5.14 -12.78 -12.39
C ARG A 112 -5.84 -12.79 -11.05
N PHE A 113 -5.41 -11.92 -10.17
CA PHE A 113 -6.04 -11.78 -8.85
C PHE A 113 -5.86 -10.36 -8.34
N THR A 114 -6.75 -9.95 -7.47
CA THR A 114 -6.66 -8.64 -6.82
C THR A 114 -6.35 -8.83 -5.35
N ILE A 115 -5.38 -8.13 -4.84
CA ILE A 115 -5.11 -8.08 -3.39
C ILE A 115 -5.53 -6.73 -2.82
N SER A 116 -6.05 -6.77 -1.60
CA SER A 116 -6.35 -5.59 -0.80
C SER A 116 -5.27 -5.41 0.25
N LEU A 117 -4.59 -4.27 0.21
CA LEU A 117 -3.60 -3.87 1.19
C LEU A 117 -4.12 -2.67 1.98
N VAL A 118 -3.90 -2.67 3.27
CA VAL A 118 -4.29 -1.55 4.13
C VAL A 118 -3.05 -0.79 4.56
N ILE A 119 -3.07 0.51 4.36
CA ILE A 119 -2.07 1.46 4.84
C ILE A 119 -2.60 2.03 6.16
N PRO A 120 -2.06 1.62 7.31
CA PRO A 120 -2.60 2.03 8.61
C PRO A 120 -2.36 3.52 8.91
N VAL A 121 -1.22 4.02 8.47
CA VAL A 121 -0.87 5.45 8.54
C VAL A 121 -0.06 5.77 7.29
N VAL A 122 -0.45 6.81 6.56
CA VAL A 122 0.30 7.22 5.36
C VAL A 122 1.56 7.95 5.79
N THR A 123 2.64 7.20 5.94
CA THR A 123 3.99 7.75 6.08
C THR A 123 4.77 7.42 4.82
N TRP A 124 5.11 8.45 4.06
CA TRP A 124 6.01 8.30 2.92
C TRP A 124 7.44 8.46 3.39
N VAL A 125 8.27 7.46 3.15
CA VAL A 125 9.71 7.57 3.35
C VAL A 125 10.33 7.66 1.96
N ASP A 126 10.85 8.82 1.62
CA ASP A 126 11.64 9.00 0.42
C ASP A 126 12.97 8.24 0.58
N THR A 127 13.19 7.24 -0.26
CA THR A 127 14.44 6.47 -0.28
C THR A 127 15.54 7.16 -1.09
N GLY A 128 15.22 8.29 -1.75
CA GLY A 128 16.14 9.11 -2.56
C GLY A 128 17.06 10.04 -1.78
N GLY A 129 17.05 10.01 -0.46
CA GLY A 129 18.07 10.62 0.40
C GLY A 129 17.97 12.14 0.58
N VAL A 130 16.88 12.81 0.19
CA VAL A 130 16.73 14.25 0.48
C VAL A 130 15.28 14.59 0.83
N THR A 131 15.11 15.09 2.02
CA THR A 131 13.94 15.76 2.60
C THR A 131 12.80 14.83 3.03
N ARG A 132 12.91 14.36 4.25
CA ARG A 132 11.82 13.70 4.97
C ARG A 132 10.79 14.73 5.36
N TYR A 133 9.64 14.71 4.71
CA TYR A 133 8.50 15.45 5.21
C TYR A 133 7.83 14.63 6.30
N ARG A 134 8.13 14.95 7.54
CA ARG A 134 7.38 14.47 8.67
C ARG A 134 6.16 15.36 8.79
N VAL A 135 4.96 14.82 8.55
CA VAL A 135 3.73 15.51 8.95
C VAL A 135 3.70 15.45 10.48
N LEU A 136 4.34 16.38 11.12
CA LEU A 136 4.12 16.66 12.52
C LEU A 136 2.79 17.40 12.59
N GLN A 137 1.76 16.69 12.98
CA GLN A 137 0.53 17.33 13.43
C GLN A 137 0.87 18.07 14.72
N ASP A 138 1.26 19.33 14.60
CA ASP A 138 1.29 20.20 15.77
C ASP A 138 -0.15 20.35 16.25
N LYS A 139 -0.38 19.97 17.51
CA LYS A 139 -1.72 19.92 18.09
C LYS A 139 -2.41 21.28 18.16
N GLU A 140 -1.69 22.38 17.93
CA GLU A 140 -2.23 23.71 18.12
C GLU A 140 -2.45 24.53 16.84
N LEU A 141 -1.78 24.25 15.72
CA LEU A 141 -1.82 25.14 14.55
C LEU A 141 -2.06 24.46 13.19
N GLY A 142 -2.02 23.14 13.08
CA GLY A 142 -2.28 22.43 11.81
C GLY A 142 -1.28 22.74 10.69
N LEU A 143 -0.07 23.21 11.02
CA LEU A 143 0.95 23.58 10.06
C LEU A 143 1.91 22.43 9.78
N LEU A 144 2.26 22.25 8.51
CA LEU A 144 3.32 21.34 8.09
C LEU A 144 4.68 22.01 8.29
N ALA A 145 5.57 21.34 9.01
CA ALA A 145 6.94 21.81 9.18
C ALA A 145 7.94 20.73 8.75
N ASP A 146 9.11 21.12 8.26
CA ASP A 146 10.22 20.20 8.00
C ASP A 146 10.93 19.78 9.30
N GLU A 147 11.92 18.89 9.19
CA GLU A 147 12.68 18.40 10.36
C GLU A 147 13.45 19.51 11.12
N GLN A 148 13.61 20.67 10.50
CA GLN A 148 14.23 21.85 11.09
C GLN A 148 13.18 22.84 11.63
N GLY A 149 11.89 22.49 11.63
CA GLY A 149 10.81 23.31 12.13
C GLY A 149 10.38 24.45 11.18
N ARG A 150 10.77 24.41 9.90
CA ARG A 150 10.38 25.42 8.91
C ARG A 150 9.01 25.08 8.35
N ILE A 151 8.11 26.05 8.34
CA ILE A 151 6.75 25.90 7.82
C ILE A 151 6.81 25.72 6.30
N ILE A 152 6.13 24.68 5.81
CA ILE A 152 6.01 24.40 4.37
C ILE A 152 4.77 25.12 3.87
N VAL A 153 4.96 26.08 2.98
CA VAL A 153 3.88 26.79 2.29
C VAL A 153 3.78 26.21 0.87
N PHE A 154 2.62 25.71 0.50
CA PHE A 154 2.32 25.34 -0.88
C PHE A 154 1.82 26.59 -1.61
N ASN A 155 2.53 26.97 -2.67
CA ASN A 155 2.10 28.03 -3.62
C ASN A 155 1.27 27.42 -4.72
#